data_f674e35c9edd9b75a2f62b0be176df03
#
_entry.id   f674e35c9edd9b75a2f62b0be176df03
#
_cell.length_a   1.000
_cell.length_b   1.000
_cell.length_c   1.000
_cell.angle_alpha   90.00
_cell.angle_beta   90.00
_cell.angle_gamma   90.00
#
_symmetry.space_group_name_H-M   'P 1'
#
loop_
_entity.id
_entity.type
_entity.pdbx_description
1 polymer ?
#
loop_
_entity_poly.entity_id
_entity_poly.type
_entity_poly.pdbx_seq_one_letter_code
_entity_poly.pdbx_strand_id
1 'polypeptide(L)'
;MYSIGQVSAMTNLPISTLRYYDKEGFFPNLEKQSGIRRFSQAELDAIRMIECLKRSGLEIKDIRQFFEWVEEGPSTYPNRKAMFEARKKAVEEEMKQLEKTLDMLKFKCWYYEKAMEDGNEDEIHAMLPHKLPADIQALYDNSHDRNNAWNEVFCINFPSEMYFHIA
;
A
#
# COMPACT_ATOMS: atom_id res chain seq x y z
N MET A 1 -14.83 -28.44 15.03
CA MET A 1 -15.61 -28.00 13.84
C MET A 1 -16.45 -26.78 14.20
N TYR A 2 -16.34 -25.71 13.40
CA TYR A 2 -16.96 -24.40 13.65
C TYR A 2 -18.01 -24.11 12.57
N SER A 3 -19.06 -23.42 12.93
CA SER A 3 -20.02 -22.85 11.97
C SER A 3 -19.41 -21.61 11.31
N ILE A 4 -19.92 -21.21 10.14
CA ILE A 4 -19.45 -20.00 9.44
C ILE A 4 -19.63 -18.73 10.29
N GLY A 5 -20.66 -18.66 11.14
CA GLY A 5 -20.85 -17.53 12.07
C GLY A 5 -19.80 -17.48 13.17
N GLN A 6 -19.39 -18.64 13.72
CA GLN A 6 -18.29 -18.71 14.67
C GLN A 6 -16.96 -18.32 14.03
N VAL A 7 -16.67 -18.79 12.82
CA VAL A 7 -15.46 -18.40 12.08
C VAL A 7 -15.46 -16.89 11.79
N SER A 8 -16.59 -16.33 11.36
CA SER A 8 -16.75 -14.89 11.16
C SER A 8 -16.40 -14.09 12.42
N ALA A 9 -16.91 -14.52 13.57
CA ALA A 9 -16.61 -13.87 14.86
C ALA A 9 -15.12 -14.03 15.26
N MET A 10 -14.53 -15.21 15.05
CA MET A 10 -13.13 -15.49 15.41
C MET A 10 -12.12 -14.76 14.53
N THR A 11 -12.45 -14.55 13.25
CA THR A 11 -11.54 -13.95 12.27
C THR A 11 -11.84 -12.48 12.00
N ASN A 12 -12.93 -11.96 12.54
CA ASN A 12 -13.46 -10.63 12.25
C ASN A 12 -13.72 -10.39 10.75
N LEU A 13 -14.06 -11.45 10.01
CA LEU A 13 -14.37 -11.38 8.58
C LEU A 13 -15.89 -11.52 8.35
N PRO A 14 -16.47 -10.76 7.43
CA PRO A 14 -17.86 -10.96 7.02
C PRO A 14 -18.11 -12.39 6.49
N ILE A 15 -19.28 -12.93 6.76
CA ILE A 15 -19.70 -14.24 6.22
C ILE A 15 -19.63 -14.28 4.68
N SER A 16 -19.89 -13.15 4.02
CA SER A 16 -19.75 -13.03 2.55
C SER A 16 -18.31 -13.27 2.08
N THR A 17 -17.32 -12.78 2.82
CA THR A 17 -15.89 -13.01 2.52
C THR A 17 -15.52 -14.48 2.68
N LEU A 18 -16.00 -15.15 3.74
CA LEU A 18 -15.75 -16.58 3.94
C LEU A 18 -16.40 -17.45 2.84
N ARG A 19 -17.59 -17.07 2.37
CA ARG A 19 -18.26 -17.72 1.22
C ARG A 19 -17.50 -17.47 -0.10
N TYR A 20 -16.94 -16.28 -0.25
CA TYR A 20 -16.10 -15.94 -1.39
C TYR A 20 -14.82 -16.80 -1.41
N TYR A 21 -14.14 -16.96 -0.30
CA TYR A 21 -12.97 -17.84 -0.22
C TYR A 21 -13.27 -19.31 -0.51
N ASP A 22 -14.42 -19.81 -0.05
CA ASP A 22 -14.89 -21.16 -0.42
C ASP A 22 -15.14 -21.25 -1.94
N LYS A 23 -15.77 -20.24 -2.53
CA LYS A 23 -16.02 -20.18 -3.99
C LYS A 23 -14.71 -20.12 -4.81
N GLU A 24 -13.71 -19.40 -4.30
CA GLU A 24 -12.37 -19.32 -4.92
C GLU A 24 -11.53 -20.60 -4.75
N GLY A 25 -12.05 -21.61 -4.03
CA GLY A 25 -11.41 -22.91 -3.90
C GLY A 25 -10.35 -23.02 -2.80
N PHE A 26 -10.27 -22.06 -1.88
CA PHE A 26 -9.29 -22.10 -0.79
C PHE A 26 -9.55 -23.19 0.26
N PHE A 27 -10.70 -23.83 0.22
CA PHE A 27 -11.08 -24.88 1.19
C PHE A 27 -11.51 -26.15 0.45
N PRO A 28 -10.58 -26.86 -0.22
CA PRO A 28 -10.91 -28.02 -1.05
C PRO A 28 -11.58 -29.14 -0.25
N ASN A 29 -11.26 -29.26 1.04
CA ASN A 29 -11.77 -30.30 1.93
C ASN A 29 -12.86 -29.80 2.89
N LEU A 30 -13.50 -28.66 2.61
CA LEU A 30 -14.51 -28.08 3.48
C LEU A 30 -15.73 -29.02 3.61
N GLU A 31 -15.93 -29.56 4.79
CA GLU A 31 -17.07 -30.41 5.07
C GLU A 31 -18.41 -29.67 5.03
N LYS A 32 -19.43 -30.35 4.55
CA LYS A 32 -20.83 -29.89 4.61
C LYS A 32 -21.67 -30.94 5.32
N GLN A 33 -22.23 -30.54 6.45
CA GLN A 33 -23.16 -31.36 7.22
C GLN A 33 -24.57 -30.85 6.98
N SER A 34 -25.43 -31.66 6.37
CA SER A 34 -26.78 -31.23 5.97
C SER A 34 -26.81 -29.92 5.16
N GLY A 35 -25.84 -29.74 4.23
CA GLY A 35 -25.71 -28.54 3.43
C GLY A 35 -25.04 -27.34 4.15
N ILE A 36 -24.76 -27.45 5.44
CA ILE A 36 -24.15 -26.40 6.26
C ILE A 36 -22.62 -26.61 6.31
N ARG A 37 -21.85 -25.56 5.96
CA ARG A 37 -20.39 -25.54 6.02
C ARG A 37 -19.87 -25.74 7.44
N ARG A 38 -18.91 -26.65 7.60
CA ARG A 38 -18.21 -26.94 8.84
C ARG A 38 -16.72 -26.69 8.65
N PHE A 39 -16.18 -25.78 9.41
CA PHE A 39 -14.78 -25.38 9.35
C PHE A 39 -13.98 -26.11 10.43
N SER A 40 -12.88 -26.69 10.07
CA SER A 40 -11.89 -27.25 11.01
C SER A 40 -10.82 -26.21 11.38
N GLN A 41 -9.82 -26.63 12.14
CA GLN A 41 -8.65 -25.79 12.43
C GLN A 41 -7.85 -25.50 11.14
N ALA A 42 -7.81 -26.45 10.20
CA ALA A 42 -7.07 -26.26 8.93
C ALA A 42 -7.65 -25.11 8.11
N GLU A 43 -8.97 -25.00 8.00
CA GLU A 43 -9.60 -23.86 7.29
C GLU A 43 -9.37 -22.55 8.03
N LEU A 44 -9.35 -22.54 9.37
CA LEU A 44 -9.00 -21.34 10.15
C LEU A 44 -7.57 -20.88 9.86
N ASP A 45 -6.62 -21.80 9.79
CA ASP A 45 -5.21 -21.51 9.52
C ASP A 45 -5.03 -21.04 8.06
N ALA A 46 -5.77 -21.65 7.12
CA ALA A 46 -5.83 -21.17 5.73
C ALA A 46 -6.38 -19.74 5.63
N ILE A 47 -7.46 -19.40 6.35
CA ILE A 47 -8.01 -18.04 6.40
C ILE A 47 -6.96 -17.06 6.94
N ARG A 48 -6.26 -17.39 8.02
CA ARG A 48 -5.19 -16.54 8.56
C ARG A 48 -4.07 -16.31 7.56
N MET A 49 -3.68 -17.34 6.83
CA MET A 49 -2.67 -17.25 5.77
C MET A 49 -3.16 -16.34 4.63
N ILE A 50 -4.38 -16.53 4.15
CA ILE A 50 -4.99 -15.69 3.11
C ILE A 50 -4.95 -14.21 3.53
N GLU A 51 -5.41 -13.90 4.75
CA GLU A 51 -5.43 -12.53 5.25
C GLU A 51 -4.01 -11.95 5.44
N CYS A 52 -3.04 -12.76 5.84
CA CYS A 52 -1.64 -12.35 5.92
C CYS A 52 -1.10 -11.98 4.53
N LEU A 53 -1.32 -12.83 3.53
CA LEU A 53 -0.85 -12.62 2.16
C LEU A 53 -1.56 -11.43 1.48
N LYS A 54 -2.85 -11.25 1.71
CA LYS A 54 -3.61 -10.05 1.25
C LYS A 54 -3.02 -8.76 1.82
N ARG A 55 -2.73 -8.74 3.12
CA ARG A 55 -2.10 -7.57 3.76
C ARG A 55 -0.72 -7.25 3.20
N SER A 56 -0.01 -8.26 2.71
CA SER A 56 1.25 -8.02 2.00
C SER A 56 1.05 -7.48 0.57
N GLY A 57 -0.20 -7.34 0.09
CA GLY A 57 -0.53 -6.81 -1.23
C GLY A 57 -0.56 -7.87 -2.34
N LEU A 58 -0.60 -9.17 -2.01
CA LEU A 58 -0.84 -10.21 -3.01
C LEU A 58 -2.32 -10.25 -3.41
N GLU A 59 -2.58 -10.41 -4.71
CA GLU A 59 -3.92 -10.58 -5.23
C GLU A 59 -4.47 -11.99 -4.94
N ILE A 60 -5.79 -12.13 -4.92
CA ILE A 60 -6.45 -13.42 -4.65
C ILE A 60 -5.98 -14.53 -5.60
N LYS A 61 -5.75 -14.20 -6.88
CA LYS A 61 -5.24 -15.16 -7.87
C LYS A 61 -3.85 -15.70 -7.51
N ASP A 62 -2.96 -14.82 -7.01
CA ASP A 62 -1.60 -15.17 -6.63
C ASP A 62 -1.59 -15.98 -5.33
N ILE A 63 -2.48 -15.62 -4.38
CA ILE A 63 -2.66 -16.39 -3.14
C ILE A 63 -3.16 -17.80 -3.46
N ARG A 64 -4.10 -17.96 -4.41
CA ARG A 64 -4.57 -19.28 -4.85
C ARG A 64 -3.41 -20.09 -5.44
N GLN A 65 -2.63 -19.50 -6.35
CA GLN A 65 -1.46 -20.14 -6.92
C GLN A 65 -0.43 -20.55 -5.84
N PHE A 66 -0.25 -19.72 -4.82
CA PHE A 66 0.61 -20.07 -3.67
C PHE A 66 0.08 -21.31 -2.93
N PHE A 67 -1.23 -21.42 -2.69
CA PHE A 67 -1.82 -22.59 -2.04
C PHE A 67 -1.65 -23.85 -2.90
N GLU A 68 -1.86 -23.78 -4.22
CA GLU A 68 -1.61 -24.88 -5.16
C GLU A 68 -0.14 -25.36 -5.06
N TRP A 69 0.81 -24.45 -5.06
CA TRP A 69 2.23 -24.77 -4.86
C TRP A 69 2.54 -25.36 -3.48
N VAL A 70 1.81 -24.98 -2.45
CA VAL A 70 1.98 -25.58 -1.13
C VAL A 70 1.55 -27.05 -1.14
N GLU A 71 0.45 -27.37 -1.83
CA GLU A 71 -0.03 -28.75 -1.99
C GLU A 71 0.92 -29.61 -2.85
N GLU A 72 1.51 -29.04 -3.91
CA GLU A 72 2.53 -29.71 -4.74
C GLU A 72 3.83 -30.02 -3.98
N GLY A 73 4.11 -29.30 -2.91
CA GLY A 73 5.20 -29.60 -1.99
C GLY A 73 6.54 -28.93 -2.32
N PRO A 74 7.68 -29.54 -1.93
CA PRO A 74 9.00 -28.90 -1.94
C PRO A 74 9.54 -28.50 -3.32
N SER A 75 9.11 -29.17 -4.37
CA SER A 75 9.50 -28.83 -5.77
C SER A 75 9.17 -27.39 -6.15
N THR A 76 8.18 -26.78 -5.50
CA THR A 76 7.69 -25.43 -5.75
C THR A 76 8.34 -24.33 -4.88
N TYR A 77 9.29 -24.67 -4.01
CA TYR A 77 10.00 -23.66 -3.20
C TYR A 77 10.60 -22.51 -4.02
N PRO A 78 11.22 -22.75 -5.20
CA PRO A 78 11.72 -21.67 -6.03
C PRO A 78 10.62 -20.71 -6.50
N ASN A 79 9.45 -21.23 -6.89
CA ASN A 79 8.31 -20.44 -7.36
C ASN A 79 7.72 -19.57 -6.24
N ARG A 80 7.54 -20.18 -5.04
CA ARG A 80 7.06 -19.47 -3.85
C ARG A 80 8.02 -18.36 -3.43
N LYS A 81 9.33 -18.64 -3.45
CA LYS A 81 10.36 -17.62 -3.17
C LYS A 81 10.30 -16.49 -4.18
N ALA A 82 10.25 -16.78 -5.49
CA ALA A 82 10.20 -15.78 -6.53
C ALA A 82 8.97 -14.86 -6.43
N MET A 83 7.80 -15.40 -6.05
CA MET A 83 6.58 -14.62 -5.78
C MET A 83 6.81 -13.59 -4.67
N PHE A 84 7.41 -13.99 -3.54
CA PHE A 84 7.68 -13.07 -2.43
C PHE A 84 8.79 -12.06 -2.76
N GLU A 85 9.80 -12.46 -3.52
CA GLU A 85 10.85 -11.53 -3.99
C GLU A 85 10.28 -10.44 -4.91
N ALA A 86 9.37 -10.82 -5.81
CA ALA A 86 8.67 -9.85 -6.67
C ALA A 86 7.82 -8.88 -5.84
N ARG A 87 7.05 -9.38 -4.86
CA ARG A 87 6.24 -8.50 -3.98
C ARG A 87 7.11 -7.61 -3.10
N LYS A 88 8.21 -8.15 -2.54
CA LYS A 88 9.19 -7.36 -1.77
C LYS A 88 9.71 -6.17 -2.60
N LYS A 89 10.14 -6.42 -3.84
CA LYS A 89 10.62 -5.37 -4.74
C LYS A 89 9.56 -4.30 -5.01
N ALA A 90 8.29 -4.71 -5.20
CA ALA A 90 7.21 -3.76 -5.39
C ALA A 90 6.98 -2.88 -4.14
N VAL A 91 7.03 -3.47 -2.94
CA VAL A 91 6.92 -2.72 -1.68
C VAL A 91 8.09 -1.76 -1.48
N GLU A 92 9.31 -2.17 -1.82
CA GLU A 92 10.50 -1.29 -1.74
C GLU A 92 10.34 -0.08 -2.68
N GLU A 93 9.74 -0.26 -3.86
CA GLU A 93 9.46 0.85 -4.77
C GLU A 93 8.32 1.74 -4.27
N GLU A 94 7.22 1.14 -3.74
CA GLU A 94 6.14 1.88 -3.09
C GLU A 94 6.67 2.76 -1.93
N MET A 95 7.60 2.22 -1.10
CA MET A 95 8.25 2.96 -0.02
C MET A 95 9.03 4.17 -0.54
N LYS A 96 9.81 4.01 -1.61
CA LYS A 96 10.54 5.14 -2.22
C LYS A 96 9.60 6.25 -2.69
N GLN A 97 8.46 5.91 -3.28
CA GLN A 97 7.49 6.91 -3.72
C GLN A 97 6.84 7.63 -2.53
N LEU A 98 6.56 6.89 -1.44
CA LEU A 98 6.04 7.48 -0.21
C LEU A 98 7.08 8.38 0.47
N GLU A 99 8.37 8.02 0.45
CA GLU A 99 9.47 8.85 0.96
C GLU A 99 9.56 10.19 0.19
N LYS A 100 9.51 10.14 -1.16
CA LYS A 100 9.47 11.35 -1.98
C LYS A 100 8.26 12.23 -1.65
N THR A 101 7.09 11.62 -1.49
CA THR A 101 5.88 12.34 -1.10
C THR A 101 6.01 12.99 0.28
N LEU A 102 6.59 12.28 1.24
CA LEU A 102 6.84 12.80 2.59
C LEU A 102 7.81 13.98 2.56
N ASP A 103 8.88 13.88 1.78
CA ASP A 103 9.86 14.95 1.68
C ASP A 103 9.28 16.20 1.00
N MET A 104 8.41 16.02 0.00
CA MET A 104 7.64 17.13 -0.58
C MET A 104 6.75 17.81 0.48
N LEU A 105 6.06 17.02 1.30
CA LEU A 105 5.20 17.58 2.37
C LEU A 105 6.02 18.33 3.42
N LYS A 106 7.17 17.80 3.85
CA LYS A 106 8.09 18.48 4.77
C LYS A 106 8.59 19.79 4.18
N PHE A 107 8.99 19.81 2.89
CA PHE A 107 9.38 21.02 2.19
C PHE A 107 8.26 22.05 2.19
N LYS A 108 7.01 21.65 1.90
CA LYS A 108 5.85 22.56 1.93
C LYS A 108 5.54 23.10 3.33
N CYS A 109 5.70 22.31 4.38
CA CYS A 109 5.58 22.79 5.75
C CYS A 109 6.60 23.89 6.04
N TRP A 110 7.88 23.62 5.77
CA TRP A 110 8.94 24.63 5.92
C TRP A 110 8.69 25.89 5.08
N TYR A 111 8.27 25.72 3.82
CA TYR A 111 7.97 26.82 2.91
C TYR A 111 6.95 27.80 3.51
N TYR A 112 5.84 27.27 4.00
CA TYR A 112 4.78 28.13 4.55
C TYR A 112 5.13 28.64 5.95
N GLU A 113 5.88 27.94 6.77
CA GLU A 113 6.43 28.46 8.03
C GLU A 113 7.31 29.68 7.76
N LYS A 114 8.25 29.56 6.81
CA LYS A 114 9.14 30.66 6.41
C LYS A 114 8.36 31.83 5.80
N ALA A 115 7.40 31.57 4.91
CA ALA A 115 6.57 32.61 4.33
C ALA A 115 5.72 33.35 5.38
N MET A 116 5.24 32.66 6.42
CA MET A 116 4.53 33.30 7.55
C MET A 116 5.47 34.17 8.39
N GLU A 117 6.70 33.73 8.63
CA GLU A 117 7.70 34.51 9.36
C GLU A 117 8.09 35.79 8.62
N ASP A 118 8.29 35.69 7.30
CA ASP A 118 8.75 36.80 6.47
C ASP A 118 7.57 37.71 5.99
N GLY A 119 6.35 37.22 6.11
CA GLY A 119 5.14 37.91 5.62
C GLY A 119 5.00 37.93 4.09
N ASN A 120 5.89 37.25 3.35
CA ASN A 120 5.86 37.08 1.89
C ASN A 120 6.71 35.86 1.48
N GLU A 121 6.76 35.56 0.17
CA GLU A 121 7.47 34.41 -0.39
C GLU A 121 8.75 34.81 -1.17
N ASP A 122 9.13 36.08 -1.19
CA ASP A 122 10.19 36.61 -2.05
C ASP A 122 11.55 36.02 -1.75
N GLU A 123 11.91 35.88 -0.46
CA GLU A 123 13.18 35.28 -0.05
C GLU A 123 13.26 33.81 -0.44
N ILE A 124 12.15 33.06 -0.30
CA ILE A 124 12.09 31.64 -0.66
C ILE A 124 12.28 31.49 -2.17
N HIS A 125 11.61 32.32 -2.98
CA HIS A 125 11.78 32.33 -4.44
C HIS A 125 13.21 32.65 -4.86
N ALA A 126 13.90 33.55 -4.16
CA ALA A 126 15.30 33.88 -4.42
C ALA A 126 16.29 32.73 -4.05
N MET A 127 15.88 31.86 -3.12
CA MET A 127 16.67 30.66 -2.74
C MET A 127 16.44 29.46 -3.67
N LEU A 128 15.31 29.37 -4.32
CA LEU A 128 14.99 28.26 -5.23
C LEU A 128 15.80 28.38 -6.54
N PRO A 129 16.16 27.25 -7.16
CA PRO A 129 16.04 25.88 -6.67
C PRO A 129 17.28 25.34 -5.92
N HIS A 130 18.37 26.16 -5.76
CA HIS A 130 19.69 25.64 -5.36
C HIS A 130 20.35 26.35 -4.18
N LYS A 131 19.65 27.27 -3.52
CA LYS A 131 20.21 28.07 -2.43
C LYS A 131 19.42 27.90 -1.11
N LEU A 132 18.66 26.82 -1.01
CA LEU A 132 17.92 26.46 0.21
C LEU A 132 18.89 26.04 1.34
N PRO A 133 18.51 26.14 2.61
CA PRO A 133 19.25 25.50 3.70
C PRO A 133 19.52 24.02 3.38
N ALA A 134 20.67 23.49 3.79
CA ALA A 134 21.15 22.18 3.32
C ALA A 134 20.18 21.02 3.57
N ASP A 135 19.52 21.00 4.73
CA ASP A 135 18.50 20.03 5.11
C ASP A 135 17.23 20.16 4.26
N ILE A 136 16.81 21.38 3.97
CA ILE A 136 15.64 21.68 3.12
C ILE A 136 15.95 21.42 1.66
N GLN A 137 17.20 21.70 1.22
CA GLN A 137 17.65 21.39 -0.14
C GLN A 137 17.56 19.89 -0.42
N ALA A 138 17.94 19.05 0.56
CA ALA A 138 17.84 17.58 0.42
C ALA A 138 16.38 17.12 0.24
N LEU A 139 15.42 17.71 0.98
CA LEU A 139 14.00 17.43 0.83
C LEU A 139 13.48 17.87 -0.55
N TYR A 140 13.89 19.05 -0.98
CA TYR A 140 13.53 19.59 -2.29
C TYR A 140 14.05 18.70 -3.42
N ASP A 141 15.34 18.37 -3.41
CA ASP A 141 16.00 17.58 -4.47
C ASP A 141 15.44 16.15 -4.54
N ASN A 142 15.11 15.52 -3.41
CA ASN A 142 14.53 14.17 -3.38
C ASN A 142 13.09 14.15 -3.92
N SER A 143 12.33 15.20 -3.67
CA SER A 143 10.91 15.29 -4.04
C SER A 143 10.66 15.83 -5.45
N HIS A 144 11.61 16.59 -6.03
CA HIS A 144 11.50 17.22 -7.34
C HIS A 144 12.38 16.49 -8.37
N ASP A 145 11.87 15.36 -8.89
CA ASP A 145 12.56 14.60 -9.94
C ASP A 145 12.57 15.40 -11.25
N ARG A 146 13.77 15.74 -11.76
CA ARG A 146 13.97 16.54 -12.97
C ARG A 146 13.35 15.96 -14.25
N ASN A 147 12.92 14.70 -14.20
CA ASN A 147 12.31 14.00 -15.33
C ASN A 147 10.78 14.07 -15.39
N ASN A 148 10.13 14.75 -14.47
CA ASN A 148 8.67 14.80 -14.41
C ASN A 148 8.19 16.24 -14.62
N ALA A 149 7.87 16.59 -15.87
CA ALA A 149 7.42 17.93 -16.29
C ALA A 149 6.19 18.47 -15.53
N TRP A 150 5.49 17.61 -14.79
CA TRP A 150 4.36 17.97 -13.94
C TRP A 150 4.77 18.52 -12.57
N ASN A 151 6.01 18.26 -12.12
CA ASN A 151 6.49 18.72 -10.81
C ASN A 151 6.82 20.21 -10.76
N GLU A 152 7.22 20.82 -11.89
CA GLU A 152 7.61 22.23 -11.92
C GLU A 152 6.41 23.19 -11.80
N VAL A 153 5.24 22.79 -12.31
CA VAL A 153 4.08 23.71 -12.38
C VAL A 153 3.20 23.62 -11.12
N PHE A 154 3.06 22.45 -10.50
CA PHE A 154 2.15 22.25 -9.36
C PHE A 154 2.80 22.43 -7.98
N CYS A 155 4.13 22.36 -7.88
CA CYS A 155 4.80 22.39 -6.57
C CYS A 155 5.26 23.77 -6.12
N ILE A 156 5.47 24.73 -7.04
CA ILE A 156 6.08 26.03 -6.71
C ILE A 156 5.19 27.22 -7.06
N ASN A 157 4.37 27.11 -8.10
CA ASN A 157 3.49 28.22 -8.53
C ASN A 157 2.02 27.84 -8.39
N PHE A 158 1.41 28.09 -7.24
CA PHE A 158 0.02 28.51 -7.24
C PHE A 158 0.02 30.00 -7.66
N PRO A 159 -0.46 30.33 -8.87
CA PRO A 159 -0.62 31.75 -9.21
C PRO A 159 -1.55 32.37 -8.17
N SER A 160 -1.14 33.46 -7.59
CA SER A 160 -1.96 34.26 -6.65
C SER A 160 -3.35 34.59 -7.20
N GLU A 161 -3.56 34.46 -8.50
CA GLU A 161 -4.82 34.68 -9.20
C GLU A 161 -5.84 33.54 -9.10
N MET A 162 -5.44 32.33 -8.64
CA MET A 162 -6.35 31.18 -8.52
C MET A 162 -7.19 31.18 -7.25
N TYR A 163 -6.91 32.04 -6.28
CA TYR A 163 -7.70 32.18 -5.05
C TYR A 163 -9.06 32.89 -5.24
N PHE A 164 -9.34 33.49 -6.40
CA PHE A 164 -10.56 34.24 -6.62
C PHE A 164 -11.71 33.52 -7.32
N HIS A 165 -11.58 32.21 -7.60
CA HIS A 165 -12.63 31.47 -8.35
C HIS A 165 -13.24 30.28 -7.58
N ILE A 166 -12.98 30.16 -6.27
CA ILE A 166 -13.69 29.19 -5.40
C ILE A 166 -14.29 29.99 -4.22
N ALA A 167 -15.30 30.77 -4.52
CA ALA A 167 -16.24 31.33 -3.54
C ALA A 167 -17.67 31.12 -4.06
#